data_21a19cd6d314bc95a56e0ce413efb7cc
#
_entry.id   21a19cd6d314bc95a56e0ce413efb7cc
#
_cell.length_a   1.000
_cell.length_b   1.000
_cell.length_c   1.000
_cell.angle_alpha   90.00
_cell.angle_beta   90.00
_cell.angle_gamma   90.00
#
_symmetry.space_group_name_H-M   'P 1'
#
loop_
_entity.id
_entity.type
_entity.pdbx_description
1 polymer ?
#
loop_
_entity_poly.entity_id
_entity_poly.type
_entity_poly.pdbx_seq_one_letter_code
_entity_poly.pdbx_strand_id
1 'polypeptide(L)'
;MKITDYQKVQTLDESNIVLIDGNNGTKTIMVTDFIKSLIGLTSSQDFISGVNLSELTQINTLSADDKLLIGTAAGNKAIGADDALFAILDAFVPKEQRRMIYRGKNLGSVITEDQKANIKNGTFKGFFLGDYWSIGSYTWRIVDFDYWYNCGDTAFTKPHLVIMPDKPLYNAQMNETNITTGGYVGSKMYKENLSQAKTLAASAFGNLILTHREHLTNAVTNGYPSGGSWYDSTLELPNEIMMYGSHVFAPSGNGTIIPNRYTISKTQLALFSVVPKLISNRATFWLRDVVSSAYFAVVGVDGDTNCLNASVSFGVRPVFAIG
;
A
#
# COMPACT_ATOMS: atom_id res chain seq x y z
N MET A 1 10.50 38.47 17.55
CA MET A 1 10.97 37.45 18.47
C MET A 1 11.36 36.21 17.67
N LYS A 2 12.56 35.68 17.84
CA LYS A 2 12.98 34.51 17.07
C LYS A 2 12.63 33.25 17.85
N ILE A 3 12.00 32.26 17.21
CA ILE A 3 11.69 30.94 17.82
C ILE A 3 12.99 30.20 18.28
N THR A 4 14.17 30.74 17.98
CA THR A 4 15.47 30.22 18.41
C THR A 4 15.69 30.27 19.94
N ASP A 5 14.83 30.96 20.72
CA ASP A 5 14.98 31.14 22.14
C ASP A 5 14.24 30.08 23.00
N TYR A 6 13.62 29.08 22.34
CA TYR A 6 12.89 28.03 23.03
C TYR A 6 13.74 26.79 23.31
N GLN A 7 13.62 26.27 24.54
CA GLN A 7 14.24 25.01 24.91
C GLN A 7 13.73 23.88 24.06
N LYS A 8 14.65 23.00 23.65
CA LYS A 8 14.32 21.83 22.86
C LYS A 8 13.44 20.89 23.68
N VAL A 9 12.18 20.78 23.33
CA VAL A 9 11.26 19.81 23.95
C VAL A 9 11.57 18.45 23.37
N GLN A 10 12.01 17.51 24.23
CA GLN A 10 12.32 16.14 23.81
C GLN A 10 11.08 15.23 23.76
N THR A 11 10.02 15.63 24.46
CA THR A 11 8.72 14.96 24.48
C THR A 11 7.63 16.00 24.40
N LEU A 12 6.60 15.76 23.61
CA LEU A 12 5.39 16.57 23.61
C LEU A 12 4.58 16.16 24.84
N ASP A 13 4.34 17.10 25.74
CA ASP A 13 3.43 16.92 26.87
C ASP A 13 2.19 17.83 26.72
N GLU A 14 1.26 17.69 27.64
CA GLU A 14 -0.02 18.38 27.62
C GLU A 14 0.08 19.91 27.68
N SER A 15 1.23 20.47 28.14
CA SER A 15 1.50 21.91 28.27
C SER A 15 2.15 22.54 27.03
N ASN A 16 2.50 21.75 26.01
CA ASN A 16 3.15 22.27 24.81
C ASN A 16 2.15 22.97 23.89
N ILE A 17 2.59 24.02 23.20
CA ILE A 17 1.80 24.80 22.25
C ILE A 17 2.35 24.65 20.84
N VAL A 18 1.47 24.51 19.86
CA VAL A 18 1.77 24.52 18.43
C VAL A 18 1.31 25.85 17.82
N LEU A 19 2.20 26.53 17.10
CA LEU A 19 1.85 27.70 16.29
C LEU A 19 1.38 27.26 14.92
N ILE A 20 0.22 27.77 14.51
CA ILE A 20 -0.37 27.49 13.21
C ILE A 20 -0.40 28.79 12.41
N ASP A 21 0.23 28.80 11.23
CA ASP A 21 0.15 29.91 10.29
C ASP A 21 -0.86 29.56 9.18
N GLY A 22 -1.95 30.29 9.13
CA GLY A 22 -3.04 30.12 8.18
C GLY A 22 -3.29 31.37 7.36
N ASN A 23 -4.15 31.29 6.35
CA ASN A 23 -4.50 32.39 5.43
C ASN A 23 -5.07 33.63 6.14
N ASN A 24 -5.47 33.52 7.42
CA ASN A 24 -6.01 34.59 8.27
C ASN A 24 -5.08 35.00 9.42
N GLY A 25 -3.77 34.79 9.29
CA GLY A 25 -2.75 35.12 10.31
C GLY A 25 -2.36 33.97 11.22
N THR A 26 -1.31 34.19 12.01
CA THR A 26 -0.75 33.16 12.91
C THR A 26 -1.69 32.91 14.08
N LYS A 27 -1.94 31.66 14.39
CA LYS A 27 -2.81 31.16 15.45
C LYS A 27 -2.08 30.17 16.34
N THR A 28 -2.57 29.91 17.54
CA THR A 28 -2.03 28.92 18.46
C THR A 28 -3.03 27.83 18.80
N ILE A 29 -2.54 26.62 19.02
CA ILE A 29 -3.30 25.52 19.57
C ILE A 29 -2.44 24.77 20.60
N MET A 30 -3.01 24.38 21.72
CA MET A 30 -2.34 23.49 22.66
C MET A 30 -2.13 22.13 22.04
N VAL A 31 -1.02 21.47 22.34
CA VAL A 31 -0.77 20.10 21.87
C VAL A 31 -1.91 19.17 22.29
N THR A 32 -2.41 19.30 23.51
CA THR A 32 -3.61 18.58 23.96
C THR A 32 -4.84 18.87 23.13
N ASP A 33 -5.08 20.15 22.80
CA ASP A 33 -6.26 20.52 22.00
C ASP A 33 -6.06 20.15 20.53
N PHE A 34 -4.83 20.20 20.04
CA PHE A 34 -4.46 19.68 18.73
C PHE A 34 -4.70 18.16 18.66
N ILE A 35 -4.18 17.39 19.62
CA ILE A 35 -4.42 15.94 19.69
C ILE A 35 -5.90 15.65 19.95
N LYS A 36 -6.57 16.40 20.82
CA LYS A 36 -7.99 16.24 21.09
C LYS A 36 -8.86 16.61 19.89
N SER A 37 -8.49 17.64 19.10
CA SER A 37 -9.19 17.95 17.84
C SER A 37 -9.04 16.83 16.81
N LEU A 38 -7.88 16.19 16.76
CA LEU A 38 -7.62 15.01 15.92
C LEU A 38 -8.45 13.79 16.34
N ILE A 39 -8.74 13.65 17.64
CA ILE A 39 -9.50 12.52 18.22
C ILE A 39 -10.88 12.90 18.78
N GLY A 40 -11.29 14.18 18.64
CA GLY A 40 -12.64 14.66 18.99
C GLY A 40 -12.86 15.00 20.49
N LEU A 41 -11.84 15.39 21.25
CA LEU A 41 -11.94 15.72 22.68
C LEU A 41 -11.48 17.17 22.99
N THR A 42 -12.12 17.90 23.95
CA THR A 42 -11.91 19.35 24.19
C THR A 42 -11.30 19.73 25.56
N SER A 43 -10.47 20.81 25.59
CA SER A 43 -10.04 21.85 26.60
C SER A 43 -8.61 21.80 27.13
N SER A 44 -8.03 22.86 27.61
CA SER A 44 -7.32 24.13 27.37
C SER A 44 -6.19 24.39 28.41
N GLN A 45 -5.13 25.14 28.10
CA GLN A 45 -4.49 26.34 28.70
C GLN A 45 -3.07 26.64 28.17
N ASP A 46 -2.69 27.94 28.20
CA ASP A 46 -1.67 28.62 27.39
C ASP A 46 -0.22 28.60 27.87
N PHE A 47 0.76 28.69 26.88
CA PHE A 47 2.10 29.24 27.16
C PHE A 47 2.92 29.60 25.89
N ILE A 48 3.16 30.88 25.61
CA ILE A 48 4.36 31.39 24.93
C ILE A 48 4.67 32.80 25.42
N SER A 49 5.88 33.04 26.01
CA SER A 49 6.26 34.39 26.47
C SER A 49 6.59 35.27 25.27
N GLY A 50 5.90 36.41 25.14
CA GLY A 50 6.15 37.47 24.14
C GLY A 50 5.23 37.49 22.93
N VAL A 51 4.32 36.52 22.76
CA VAL A 51 3.17 36.63 21.89
C VAL A 51 1.95 36.88 22.78
N ASN A 52 1.21 37.94 22.52
CA ASN A 52 -0.04 38.18 23.24
C ASN A 52 -1.10 37.22 22.66
N LEU A 53 -1.23 36.07 23.30
CA LEU A 53 -2.15 35.01 22.86
C LEU A 53 -3.61 35.44 22.86
N SER A 54 -3.95 36.48 23.66
CA SER A 54 -5.30 37.06 23.67
C SER A 54 -5.66 37.80 22.37
N GLU A 55 -4.67 38.15 21.55
CA GLU A 55 -4.84 38.80 20.26
C GLU A 55 -4.93 37.81 19.09
N LEU A 56 -4.64 36.52 19.33
CA LEU A 56 -4.73 35.49 18.29
C LEU A 56 -6.15 34.93 18.23
N THR A 57 -6.66 34.81 17.02
CA THR A 57 -7.95 34.13 16.80
C THR A 57 -7.80 32.64 17.09
N GLN A 58 -8.53 32.16 18.09
CA GLN A 58 -8.54 30.76 18.44
C GLN A 58 -9.26 29.94 17.36
N ILE A 59 -8.64 28.87 16.87
CA ILE A 59 -9.26 27.91 15.97
C ILE A 59 -9.47 26.60 16.68
N ASN A 60 -10.63 25.98 16.47
CA ASN A 60 -10.97 24.68 17.04
C ASN A 60 -10.79 23.54 16.04
N THR A 61 -10.49 23.86 14.79
CA THR A 61 -10.31 22.90 13.70
C THR A 61 -9.16 23.33 12.80
N LEU A 62 -8.40 22.35 12.31
CA LEU A 62 -7.39 22.51 11.27
C LEU A 62 -8.01 22.21 9.92
N SER A 63 -7.73 23.05 8.93
CA SER A 63 -7.99 22.74 7.52
C SER A 63 -6.74 22.17 6.84
N ALA A 64 -6.91 21.47 5.71
CA ALA A 64 -5.79 20.93 4.94
C ALA A 64 -4.79 22.00 4.45
N ASP A 65 -5.27 23.24 4.26
CA ASP A 65 -4.47 24.39 3.79
C ASP A 65 -3.70 25.09 4.91
N ASP A 66 -3.98 24.76 6.20
CA ASP A 66 -3.28 25.35 7.31
C ASP A 66 -1.84 24.83 7.42
N LYS A 67 -0.96 25.68 7.95
CA LYS A 67 0.45 25.34 8.17
C LYS A 67 0.80 25.42 9.63
N LEU A 68 1.52 24.40 10.10
CA LEU A 68 2.13 24.39 11.43
C LEU A 68 3.56 24.92 11.35
N LEU A 69 3.92 25.81 12.27
CA LEU A 69 5.27 26.31 12.39
C LEU A 69 6.06 25.40 13.36
N ILE A 70 7.16 24.86 12.88
CA ILE A 70 8.03 23.98 13.66
C ILE A 70 9.40 24.65 13.82
N GLY A 71 9.84 24.86 15.07
CA GLY A 71 11.21 25.25 15.38
C GLY A 71 12.16 24.06 15.21
N THR A 72 13.19 24.20 14.38
CA THR A 72 14.23 23.20 14.20
C THR A 72 15.61 23.81 14.49
N ALA A 73 16.63 22.97 14.71
CA ALA A 73 18.02 23.42 14.89
C ALA A 73 18.53 24.26 13.70
N ALA A 74 17.95 24.07 12.51
CA ALA A 74 18.26 24.82 11.28
C ALA A 74 17.35 26.05 11.05
N GLY A 75 16.55 26.46 12.06
CA GLY A 75 15.58 27.56 11.98
C GLY A 75 14.14 27.09 11.87
N ASN A 76 13.23 28.06 11.72
CA ASN A 76 11.80 27.77 11.65
C ASN A 76 11.41 27.21 10.28
N LYS A 77 10.59 26.18 10.30
CA LYS A 77 10.00 25.58 9.09
C LYS A 77 8.49 25.50 9.22
N ALA A 78 7.79 25.75 8.13
CA ALA A 78 6.37 25.49 8.05
C ALA A 78 6.14 24.10 7.46
N ILE A 79 5.23 23.34 8.08
CA ILE A 79 4.75 22.04 7.58
C ILE A 79 3.24 22.15 7.35
N GLY A 80 2.71 21.60 6.27
CA GLY A 80 1.26 21.52 6.06
C GLY A 80 0.61 20.67 7.15
N ALA A 81 -0.64 20.99 7.51
CA ALA A 81 -1.37 20.29 8.55
C ALA A 81 -1.46 18.78 8.27
N ASP A 82 -1.69 18.38 7.02
CA ASP A 82 -1.71 16.96 6.61
C ASP A 82 -0.34 16.28 6.82
N ASP A 83 0.74 16.92 6.40
CA ASP A 83 2.09 16.36 6.58
C ASP A 83 2.47 16.26 8.06
N ALA A 84 2.04 17.21 8.90
CA ALA A 84 2.22 17.18 10.34
C ALA A 84 1.44 16.04 10.99
N LEU A 85 0.17 15.85 10.60
CA LEU A 85 -0.65 14.72 11.04
C LEU A 85 0.04 13.38 10.75
N PHE A 86 0.48 13.18 9.51
CA PHE A 86 1.14 11.93 9.13
C PHE A 86 2.52 11.76 9.77
N ALA A 87 3.25 12.84 10.08
CA ALA A 87 4.48 12.76 10.86
C ALA A 87 4.22 12.30 12.31
N ILE A 88 3.13 12.77 12.92
CA ILE A 88 2.68 12.33 14.26
C ILE A 88 2.26 10.85 14.20
N LEU A 89 1.44 10.47 13.21
CA LEU A 89 1.01 9.08 13.04
C LEU A 89 2.22 8.16 12.81
N ASP A 90 3.22 8.59 12.03
CA ASP A 90 4.45 7.83 11.81
C ASP A 90 5.27 7.61 13.10
N ALA A 91 5.24 8.59 14.03
CA ALA A 91 5.95 8.52 15.30
C ALA A 91 5.26 7.62 16.33
N PHE A 92 3.92 7.61 16.38
CA PHE A 92 3.14 7.01 17.46
C PHE A 92 2.33 5.78 17.05
N VAL A 93 2.04 5.59 15.77
CA VAL A 93 1.24 4.45 15.30
C VAL A 93 2.19 3.32 14.87
N PRO A 94 2.05 2.12 15.47
CA PRO A 94 2.82 0.95 15.06
C PRO A 94 2.67 0.65 13.57
N LYS A 95 3.73 0.16 12.94
CA LYS A 95 3.73 -0.13 11.50
C LYS A 95 2.60 -1.07 11.07
N GLU A 96 2.24 -2.02 11.94
CA GLU A 96 1.17 -2.99 11.71
C GLU A 96 -0.21 -2.33 11.58
N GLN A 97 -0.40 -1.18 12.20
CA GLN A 97 -1.65 -0.40 12.12
C GLN A 97 -1.64 0.58 10.95
N ARG A 98 -0.46 1.01 10.46
CA ARG A 98 -0.34 1.92 9.30
C ARG A 98 -0.89 1.33 8.00
N ARG A 99 -0.96 -0.01 7.92
CA ARG A 99 -1.65 -0.70 6.83
C ARG A 99 -3.16 -0.40 6.73
N MET A 100 -3.77 0.21 7.77
CA MET A 100 -5.18 0.60 7.80
C MET A 100 -5.39 2.10 7.58
N ILE A 101 -4.32 2.88 7.45
CA ILE A 101 -4.38 4.34 7.30
C ILE A 101 -4.03 4.70 5.86
N TYR A 102 -5.05 5.07 5.09
CA TYR A 102 -4.86 5.52 3.71
C TYR A 102 -4.36 6.96 3.67
N ARG A 103 -3.26 7.20 2.94
CA ARG A 103 -2.74 8.54 2.65
C ARG A 103 -2.76 8.87 1.17
N GLY A 104 -2.16 8.02 0.33
CA GLY A 104 -2.14 8.23 -1.12
C GLY A 104 -1.17 9.32 -1.57
N LYS A 105 -0.07 9.56 -0.83
CA LYS A 105 0.94 10.57 -1.16
C LYS A 105 1.88 10.09 -2.27
N ASN A 106 2.24 11.01 -3.18
CA ASN A 106 3.33 10.78 -4.13
C ASN A 106 4.68 10.88 -3.38
N LEU A 107 5.43 9.79 -3.40
CA LEU A 107 6.74 9.65 -2.74
C LEU A 107 7.91 10.08 -3.64
N GLY A 108 7.62 10.45 -4.91
CA GLY A 108 8.61 10.92 -5.86
C GLY A 108 8.72 10.06 -7.12
N SER A 109 9.66 10.44 -7.99
CA SER A 109 9.96 9.74 -9.25
C SER A 109 11.14 8.77 -9.15
N VAL A 110 11.79 8.73 -7.98
CA VAL A 110 12.87 7.80 -7.63
C VAL A 110 12.73 7.41 -6.17
N ILE A 111 13.24 6.24 -5.80
CA ILE A 111 13.30 5.83 -4.39
C ILE A 111 14.57 6.43 -3.80
N THR A 112 14.42 7.32 -2.83
CA THR A 112 15.58 7.98 -2.17
C THR A 112 16.35 6.99 -1.29
N GLU A 113 17.60 7.32 -0.92
CA GLU A 113 18.38 6.46 -0.04
C GLU A 113 17.76 6.30 1.35
N ASP A 114 17.14 7.35 1.89
CA ASP A 114 16.38 7.28 3.16
C ASP A 114 15.17 6.34 3.05
N GLN A 115 14.44 6.40 1.94
CA GLN A 115 13.34 5.49 1.68
C GLN A 115 13.84 4.04 1.56
N LYS A 116 14.93 3.80 0.83
CA LYS A 116 15.56 2.47 0.73
C LYS A 116 15.99 1.94 2.09
N ALA A 117 16.61 2.78 2.93
CA ALA A 117 17.01 2.41 4.28
C ALA A 117 15.81 2.03 5.14
N ASN A 118 14.72 2.82 5.11
CA ASN A 118 13.50 2.54 5.86
C ASN A 118 12.75 1.28 5.37
N ILE A 119 12.85 0.95 4.08
CA ILE A 119 12.33 -0.29 3.50
C ILE A 119 13.19 -1.47 3.99
N LYS A 120 14.51 -1.42 3.80
CA LYS A 120 15.43 -2.52 4.14
C LYS A 120 15.46 -2.87 5.63
N ASN A 121 15.34 -1.88 6.51
CA ASN A 121 15.33 -2.11 7.95
C ASN A 121 13.95 -2.51 8.50
N GLY A 122 12.93 -2.54 7.64
CA GLY A 122 11.56 -2.95 7.99
C GLY A 122 10.83 -2.02 8.95
N THR A 123 11.33 -0.79 9.15
CA THR A 123 10.62 0.21 9.99
C THR A 123 9.46 0.85 9.24
N PHE A 124 9.57 0.93 7.90
CA PHE A 124 8.63 1.59 7.00
C PHE A 124 8.28 3.02 7.45
N LYS A 125 9.25 3.69 8.07
CA LYS A 125 9.08 5.06 8.52
C LYS A 125 8.78 5.97 7.34
N GLY A 126 7.72 6.78 7.47
CA GLY A 126 7.27 7.69 6.43
C GLY A 126 6.45 7.04 5.31
N PHE A 127 6.04 5.77 5.44
CA PHE A 127 5.16 5.08 4.48
C PHE A 127 3.79 4.76 5.09
N PHE A 128 2.74 4.98 4.28
CA PHE A 128 1.35 4.69 4.61
C PHE A 128 0.64 3.98 3.46
N LEU A 129 -0.49 3.37 3.76
CA LEU A 129 -1.28 2.69 2.74
C LEU A 129 -1.68 3.65 1.62
N GLY A 130 -1.52 3.19 0.38
CA GLY A 130 -1.89 3.96 -0.79
C GLY A 130 -0.85 4.97 -1.26
N ASP A 131 0.26 5.18 -0.54
CA ASP A 131 1.38 5.96 -1.04
C ASP A 131 1.95 5.34 -2.31
N TYR A 132 2.54 6.16 -3.18
CA TYR A 132 3.01 5.68 -4.46
C TYR A 132 4.24 6.43 -4.97
N TRP A 133 4.99 5.78 -5.83
CA TRP A 133 6.03 6.38 -6.65
C TRP A 133 5.57 6.50 -8.10
N SER A 134 5.97 7.59 -8.77
CA SER A 134 5.80 7.78 -10.21
C SER A 134 7.14 7.53 -10.90
N ILE A 135 7.51 6.26 -11.14
CA ILE A 135 8.79 5.86 -11.73
C ILE A 135 8.57 5.48 -13.19
N GLY A 136 9.28 6.14 -14.09
CA GLY A 136 9.05 6.01 -15.53
C GLY A 136 7.64 6.45 -15.91
N SER A 137 6.95 5.63 -16.69
CA SER A 137 5.55 5.88 -17.10
C SER A 137 4.52 5.25 -16.16
N TYR A 138 4.95 4.70 -15.03
CA TYR A 138 4.10 3.90 -14.16
C TYR A 138 3.96 4.53 -12.78
N THR A 139 2.77 4.38 -12.20
CA THR A 139 2.48 4.68 -10.79
C THR A 139 2.50 3.36 -10.01
N TRP A 140 3.47 3.22 -9.11
CA TRP A 140 3.67 2.04 -8.28
C TRP A 140 3.17 2.33 -6.87
N ARG A 141 2.13 1.64 -6.43
CA ARG A 141 1.40 1.94 -5.20
C ARG A 141 1.63 0.89 -4.12
N ILE A 142 1.77 1.34 -2.88
CA ILE A 142 1.76 0.49 -1.69
C ILE A 142 0.32 0.03 -1.46
N VAL A 143 0.09 -1.28 -1.60
CA VAL A 143 -1.24 -1.89 -1.47
C VAL A 143 -1.41 -2.67 -0.17
N ASP A 144 -0.31 -3.03 0.49
CA ASP A 144 -0.32 -3.66 1.81
C ASP A 144 1.08 -3.59 2.47
N PHE A 145 1.15 -4.05 3.73
CA PHE A 145 2.34 -4.21 4.55
C PHE A 145 2.37 -5.64 5.07
N ASP A 146 3.53 -6.29 5.00
CA ASP A 146 3.79 -7.60 5.61
C ASP A 146 2.79 -8.71 5.22
N TYR A 147 2.20 -8.63 3.99
CA TYR A 147 1.14 -9.54 3.53
C TYR A 147 1.57 -11.01 3.54
N TRP A 148 2.81 -11.30 3.18
CA TRP A 148 3.39 -12.66 3.17
C TRP A 148 4.18 -13.00 4.42
N TYR A 149 4.19 -12.14 5.46
CA TYR A 149 4.97 -12.38 6.66
C TYR A 149 4.53 -13.65 7.39
N ASN A 150 5.50 -14.51 7.77
CA ASN A 150 5.29 -15.83 8.38
C ASN A 150 4.45 -16.80 7.51
N CYS A 151 4.44 -16.61 6.21
CA CYS A 151 3.69 -17.45 5.28
C CYS A 151 4.63 -18.31 4.42
N GLY A 152 4.08 -19.43 3.92
CA GLY A 152 4.78 -20.37 3.06
C GLY A 152 5.11 -21.70 3.76
N ASP A 153 5.51 -22.68 2.96
CA ASP A 153 6.10 -23.93 3.45
C ASP A 153 7.43 -23.67 4.16
N THR A 154 8.15 -22.67 3.72
CA THR A 154 9.26 -22.02 4.43
C THR A 154 8.81 -20.61 4.80
N ALA A 155 8.81 -20.30 6.10
CA ALA A 155 8.31 -19.03 6.59
C ALA A 155 9.10 -17.84 6.01
N PHE A 156 8.39 -16.89 5.41
CA PHE A 156 8.95 -15.63 4.96
C PHE A 156 8.95 -14.62 6.10
N THR A 157 10.12 -14.30 6.64
CA THR A 157 10.26 -13.50 7.88
C THR A 157 10.79 -12.09 7.65
N LYS A 158 10.95 -11.67 6.38
CA LYS A 158 11.38 -10.31 6.06
C LYS A 158 10.19 -9.35 6.08
N PRO A 159 10.25 -8.26 6.86
CA PRO A 159 9.29 -7.17 6.70
C PRO A 159 9.30 -6.62 5.27
N HIS A 160 8.12 -6.28 4.74
CA HIS A 160 8.02 -5.85 3.34
C HIS A 160 6.81 -4.97 3.07
N LEU A 161 6.95 -4.10 2.08
CA LEU A 161 5.84 -3.40 1.44
C LEU A 161 5.35 -4.24 0.25
N VAL A 162 4.05 -4.26 0.04
CA VAL A 162 3.42 -4.88 -1.13
C VAL A 162 3.10 -3.82 -2.16
N ILE A 163 3.57 -4.03 -3.37
CA ILE A 163 3.48 -3.05 -4.46
C ILE A 163 2.63 -3.60 -5.60
N MET A 164 1.76 -2.74 -6.15
CA MET A 164 1.07 -2.96 -7.42
C MET A 164 1.13 -1.70 -8.28
N PRO A 165 1.17 -1.79 -9.61
CA PRO A 165 0.97 -0.62 -10.46
C PRO A 165 -0.52 -0.21 -10.43
N ASP A 166 -0.80 1.11 -10.55
CA ASP A 166 -2.17 1.60 -10.60
C ASP A 166 -2.94 1.10 -11.83
N LYS A 167 -2.25 1.03 -12.96
CA LYS A 167 -2.78 0.53 -14.23
C LYS A 167 -2.01 -0.69 -14.70
N PRO A 168 -2.59 -1.52 -15.55
CA PRO A 168 -1.84 -2.57 -16.22
C PRO A 168 -0.60 -2.03 -16.92
N LEU A 169 0.50 -2.76 -16.82
CA LEU A 169 1.77 -2.38 -17.44
C LEU A 169 1.74 -2.55 -18.97
N TYR A 170 1.03 -3.57 -19.42
CA TYR A 170 0.80 -3.92 -20.83
C TYR A 170 -0.35 -4.93 -20.90
N ASN A 171 -0.75 -5.32 -22.12
CA ASN A 171 -1.72 -6.38 -22.34
C ASN A 171 -1.03 -7.67 -22.84
N ALA A 172 -1.49 -8.82 -22.35
CA ALA A 172 -1.03 -10.14 -22.79
C ALA A 172 -2.13 -11.20 -22.60
N GLN A 173 -1.95 -12.34 -23.24
CA GLN A 173 -2.82 -13.52 -23.10
C GLN A 173 -2.37 -14.39 -21.93
N MET A 174 -3.32 -15.10 -21.30
CA MET A 174 -2.97 -16.18 -20.37
C MET A 174 -2.38 -17.37 -21.11
N ASN A 175 -2.96 -17.74 -22.26
CA ASN A 175 -2.50 -18.81 -23.16
C ASN A 175 -2.79 -18.47 -24.63
N GLU A 176 -2.17 -19.16 -25.57
CA GLU A 176 -2.42 -18.98 -27.01
C GLU A 176 -3.80 -19.48 -27.44
N THR A 177 -4.31 -20.47 -26.72
CA THR A 177 -5.62 -21.07 -26.94
C THR A 177 -6.44 -21.04 -25.67
N ASN A 178 -7.75 -21.31 -25.79
CA ASN A 178 -8.67 -21.32 -24.66
C ASN A 178 -8.53 -22.61 -23.84
N ILE A 179 -7.38 -22.79 -23.19
CA ILE A 179 -7.09 -23.92 -22.31
C ILE A 179 -6.48 -23.41 -21.01
N THR A 180 -6.71 -24.14 -19.93
CA THR A 180 -6.14 -23.86 -18.60
C THR A 180 -5.34 -25.06 -18.06
N THR A 181 -5.01 -26.00 -18.94
CA THR A 181 -4.19 -27.18 -18.58
C THR A 181 -2.88 -26.76 -17.93
N GLY A 182 -2.54 -27.41 -16.82
CA GLY A 182 -1.37 -27.03 -16.01
C GLY A 182 -1.58 -25.81 -15.10
N GLY A 183 -2.80 -25.29 -15.05
CA GLY A 183 -3.18 -24.18 -14.18
C GLY A 183 -2.44 -22.87 -14.51
N TYR A 184 -2.25 -22.04 -13.50
CA TYR A 184 -1.52 -20.78 -13.66
C TYR A 184 -0.05 -21.00 -14.02
N VAL A 185 0.62 -21.93 -13.32
CA VAL A 185 2.04 -22.24 -13.57
C VAL A 185 2.27 -22.83 -14.97
N GLY A 186 1.27 -23.57 -15.50
CA GLY A 186 1.29 -24.10 -16.86
C GLY A 186 1.08 -23.06 -17.95
N SER A 187 0.58 -21.88 -17.61
CA SER A 187 0.19 -20.84 -18.57
C SER A 187 1.38 -20.17 -19.26
N LYS A 188 1.15 -19.64 -20.47
CA LYS A 188 2.07 -18.76 -21.18
C LYS A 188 2.33 -17.47 -20.39
N MET A 189 1.32 -16.97 -19.68
CA MET A 189 1.45 -15.82 -18.80
C MET A 189 2.57 -16.02 -17.77
N TYR A 190 2.53 -17.10 -17.03
CA TYR A 190 3.52 -17.38 -16.00
C TYR A 190 4.91 -17.64 -16.56
N LYS A 191 5.00 -18.44 -17.64
CA LYS A 191 6.27 -18.90 -18.22
C LYS A 191 7.01 -17.83 -19.03
N GLU A 192 6.26 -16.95 -19.70
CA GLU A 192 6.81 -16.03 -20.69
C GLU A 192 6.37 -14.58 -20.44
N ASN A 193 5.05 -14.32 -20.43
CA ASN A 193 4.53 -12.97 -20.51
C ASN A 193 4.86 -12.12 -19.30
N LEU A 194 4.97 -12.70 -18.08
CA LEU A 194 5.37 -11.98 -16.86
C LEU A 194 6.83 -11.51 -16.87
N SER A 195 7.67 -12.00 -17.78
CA SER A 195 9.09 -11.58 -17.86
C SER A 195 9.23 -10.08 -18.10
N GLN A 196 8.35 -9.48 -18.90
CA GLN A 196 8.32 -8.04 -19.14
C GLN A 196 7.96 -7.27 -17.87
N ALA A 197 6.97 -7.73 -17.10
CA ALA A 197 6.59 -7.12 -15.83
C ALA A 197 7.72 -7.21 -14.79
N LYS A 198 8.41 -8.36 -14.72
CA LYS A 198 9.59 -8.55 -13.87
C LYS A 198 10.71 -7.58 -14.22
N THR A 199 10.97 -7.36 -15.52
CA THR A 199 11.96 -6.38 -16.00
C THR A 199 11.57 -4.95 -15.62
N LEU A 200 10.30 -4.57 -15.78
CA LEU A 200 9.81 -3.23 -15.41
C LEU A 200 9.88 -2.99 -13.90
N ALA A 201 9.48 -3.96 -13.09
CA ALA A 201 9.61 -3.89 -11.64
C ALA A 201 11.07 -3.82 -11.19
N ALA A 202 11.95 -4.63 -11.79
CA ALA A 202 13.39 -4.61 -11.50
C ALA A 202 14.04 -3.27 -11.87
N SER A 203 13.61 -2.65 -12.98
CA SER A 203 14.06 -1.30 -13.35
C SER A 203 13.65 -0.24 -12.33
N ALA A 204 12.47 -0.39 -11.69
CA ALA A 204 11.97 0.57 -10.72
C ALA A 204 12.54 0.36 -9.30
N PHE A 205 12.66 -0.90 -8.86
CA PHE A 205 12.94 -1.25 -7.45
C PHE A 205 14.25 -2.00 -7.25
N GLY A 206 14.86 -2.51 -8.31
CA GLY A 206 16.17 -3.18 -8.27
C GLY A 206 16.25 -4.28 -7.22
N ASN A 207 17.25 -4.20 -6.36
CA ASN A 207 17.54 -5.18 -5.31
C ASN A 207 16.62 -5.11 -4.08
N LEU A 208 15.62 -4.23 -4.08
CA LEU A 208 14.57 -4.22 -3.06
C LEU A 208 13.52 -5.31 -3.28
N ILE A 209 13.39 -5.84 -4.51
CA ILE A 209 12.43 -6.91 -4.78
C ILE A 209 12.82 -8.16 -4.01
N LEU A 210 11.87 -8.70 -3.26
CA LEU A 210 12.07 -9.89 -2.45
C LEU A 210 11.50 -11.14 -3.12
N THR A 211 12.18 -12.26 -2.92
CA THR A 211 11.63 -13.58 -3.23
C THR A 211 10.89 -14.10 -2.00
N HIS A 212 9.68 -14.58 -2.19
CA HIS A 212 8.84 -15.20 -1.17
C HIS A 212 8.21 -16.49 -1.70
N ARG A 213 7.58 -17.27 -0.81
CA ARG A 213 6.89 -18.51 -1.19
C ARG A 213 5.44 -18.21 -1.55
N GLU A 214 5.02 -18.66 -2.75
CA GLU A 214 3.63 -18.61 -3.20
C GLU A 214 3.12 -20.01 -3.53
N HIS A 215 1.90 -20.30 -3.08
CA HIS A 215 1.22 -21.53 -3.47
C HIS A 215 0.43 -21.27 -4.77
N LEU A 216 0.85 -21.89 -5.86
CA LEU A 216 0.32 -21.64 -7.19
C LEU A 216 -0.33 -22.89 -7.78
N THR A 217 -1.45 -22.73 -8.48
CA THR A 217 -2.15 -23.80 -9.18
C THR A 217 -1.32 -24.31 -10.35
N ASN A 218 -1.04 -25.62 -10.36
CA ASN A 218 -0.23 -26.29 -11.37
C ASN A 218 -0.94 -27.46 -12.09
N ALA A 219 -2.19 -27.74 -11.72
CA ALA A 219 -2.99 -28.76 -12.39
C ALA A 219 -4.46 -28.36 -12.46
N VAL A 220 -5.12 -28.78 -13.53
CA VAL A 220 -6.56 -28.58 -13.79
C VAL A 220 -7.15 -29.89 -14.28
N THR A 221 -8.21 -30.38 -13.66
CA THR A 221 -8.95 -31.59 -14.04
C THR A 221 -10.43 -31.26 -14.18
N ASN A 222 -11.03 -31.63 -15.29
CA ASN A 222 -12.44 -31.34 -15.61
C ASN A 222 -12.80 -29.85 -15.52
N GLY A 223 -11.84 -28.97 -15.86
CA GLY A 223 -12.01 -27.52 -15.81
C GLY A 223 -11.85 -26.88 -14.42
N TYR A 224 -11.49 -27.65 -13.40
CA TYR A 224 -11.30 -27.15 -12.04
C TYR A 224 -9.84 -27.30 -11.60
N PRO A 225 -9.33 -26.36 -10.81
CA PRO A 225 -8.04 -26.53 -10.15
C PRO A 225 -7.99 -27.84 -9.38
N SER A 226 -6.99 -28.67 -9.64
CA SER A 226 -6.86 -30.00 -9.03
C SER A 226 -5.51 -30.26 -8.38
N GLY A 227 -4.59 -29.29 -8.45
CA GLY A 227 -3.29 -29.36 -7.80
C GLY A 227 -2.66 -27.98 -7.65
N GLY A 228 -1.75 -27.88 -6.72
CA GLY A 228 -0.92 -26.70 -6.48
C GLY A 228 0.36 -27.09 -5.75
N SER A 229 1.35 -26.24 -5.84
CA SER A 229 2.64 -26.41 -5.16
C SER A 229 3.20 -25.06 -4.73
N TRP A 230 4.20 -25.11 -3.86
CA TRP A 230 4.95 -23.94 -3.46
C TRP A 230 6.04 -23.61 -4.45
N TYR A 231 6.11 -22.34 -4.84
CA TYR A 231 7.09 -21.79 -5.77
C TYR A 231 7.79 -20.60 -5.16
N ASP A 232 9.05 -20.40 -5.51
CA ASP A 232 9.75 -19.15 -5.28
C ASP A 232 9.23 -18.10 -6.26
N SER A 233 8.74 -17.01 -5.72
CA SER A 233 8.11 -15.97 -6.50
C SER A 233 8.67 -14.60 -6.16
N THR A 234 8.95 -13.80 -7.18
CA THR A 234 9.34 -12.39 -7.05
C THR A 234 8.23 -11.46 -7.48
N LEU A 235 7.31 -11.92 -8.34
CA LEU A 235 6.22 -11.15 -8.87
C LEU A 235 5.20 -12.10 -9.52
N GLU A 236 3.91 -11.90 -9.19
CA GLU A 236 2.80 -12.70 -9.73
C GLU A 236 1.60 -11.83 -10.11
N LEU A 237 0.64 -12.41 -10.83
CA LEU A 237 -0.70 -11.82 -10.91
C LEU A 237 -1.39 -11.94 -9.55
N PRO A 238 -2.22 -10.97 -9.15
CA PRO A 238 -3.08 -11.13 -7.99
C PRO A 238 -4.14 -12.22 -8.21
N ASN A 239 -4.77 -12.67 -7.14
CA ASN A 239 -5.93 -13.56 -7.18
C ASN A 239 -7.21 -12.85 -6.73
N GLU A 240 -8.38 -13.52 -6.86
CA GLU A 240 -9.67 -12.94 -6.45
C GLU A 240 -9.70 -12.55 -4.97
N ILE A 241 -9.09 -13.35 -4.09
CA ILE A 241 -9.06 -13.04 -2.65
C ILE A 241 -8.26 -11.76 -2.38
N MET A 242 -7.11 -11.57 -3.05
CA MET A 242 -6.33 -10.33 -2.93
C MET A 242 -7.14 -9.10 -3.33
N MET A 243 -8.00 -9.23 -4.33
CA MET A 243 -8.80 -8.13 -4.84
C MET A 243 -10.12 -7.93 -4.07
N TYR A 244 -10.84 -9.01 -3.74
CA TYR A 244 -12.22 -8.97 -3.24
C TYR A 244 -12.41 -9.55 -1.83
N GLY A 245 -11.41 -10.20 -1.27
CA GLY A 245 -11.49 -10.87 0.04
C GLY A 245 -12.12 -12.26 -0.01
N SER A 246 -12.59 -12.70 -1.18
CA SER A 246 -13.20 -14.02 -1.39
C SER A 246 -13.02 -14.51 -2.83
N HIS A 247 -13.18 -15.80 -3.04
CA HIS A 247 -13.43 -16.34 -4.39
C HIS A 247 -14.82 -15.91 -4.85
N VAL A 248 -14.96 -15.55 -6.10
CA VAL A 248 -16.21 -15.16 -6.73
C VAL A 248 -16.54 -16.04 -7.93
N PHE A 249 -15.67 -16.09 -8.95
CA PHE A 249 -15.82 -16.96 -10.12
C PHE A 249 -14.94 -18.20 -10.05
N ALA A 250 -13.75 -18.08 -9.51
CA ALA A 250 -12.92 -19.26 -9.29
C ALA A 250 -13.57 -20.16 -8.24
N PRO A 251 -13.63 -21.48 -8.48
CA PRO A 251 -14.15 -22.38 -7.48
C PRO A 251 -13.34 -22.25 -6.19
N SER A 252 -14.03 -22.14 -5.06
CA SER A 252 -13.38 -22.23 -3.76
C SER A 252 -12.60 -23.53 -3.73
N GLY A 253 -11.28 -23.41 -3.67
CA GLY A 253 -10.40 -24.57 -3.77
C GLY A 253 -10.86 -25.67 -2.83
N ASN A 254 -11.12 -26.85 -3.38
CA ASN A 254 -11.23 -28.01 -2.53
C ASN A 254 -9.89 -28.17 -1.81
N GLY A 255 -9.87 -28.75 -0.64
CA GLY A 255 -8.71 -28.82 0.26
C GLY A 255 -7.42 -29.42 -0.33
N THR A 256 -7.44 -29.84 -1.60
CA THR A 256 -6.29 -30.39 -2.33
C THR A 256 -5.38 -29.32 -2.94
N ILE A 257 -5.87 -28.10 -3.11
CA ILE A 257 -5.13 -27.00 -3.76
C ILE A 257 -4.48 -26.08 -2.73
N ILE A 258 -5.17 -25.86 -1.60
CA ILE A 258 -4.71 -24.96 -0.54
C ILE A 258 -4.33 -25.79 0.70
N PRO A 259 -3.07 -25.86 1.07
CA PRO A 259 -2.65 -26.57 2.27
C PRO A 259 -3.33 -26.04 3.55
N ASN A 260 -3.58 -26.91 4.52
CA ASN A 260 -4.31 -26.58 5.75
C ASN A 260 -3.74 -25.38 6.54
N ARG A 261 -2.44 -25.13 6.44
CA ARG A 261 -1.75 -24.00 7.11
C ARG A 261 -1.47 -22.82 6.18
N TYR A 262 -2.05 -22.82 5.02
CA TYR A 262 -1.88 -21.72 4.08
C TYR A 262 -2.68 -20.51 4.51
N THR A 263 -2.01 -19.41 4.79
CA THR A 263 -2.64 -18.15 5.23
C THR A 263 -2.57 -17.07 4.16
N ILE A 264 -1.65 -17.16 3.22
CA ILE A 264 -1.48 -16.23 2.11
C ILE A 264 -2.66 -16.33 1.16
N SER A 265 -2.98 -15.21 0.52
CA SER A 265 -4.09 -15.12 -0.45
C SER A 265 -5.46 -15.47 0.12
N LYS A 266 -5.58 -15.50 1.45
CA LYS A 266 -6.85 -15.70 2.17
C LYS A 266 -7.44 -14.39 2.70
N THR A 267 -6.73 -13.30 2.53
CA THR A 267 -7.18 -11.97 2.96
C THR A 267 -7.11 -11.00 1.79
N GLN A 268 -8.01 -10.03 1.77
CA GLN A 268 -7.96 -8.92 0.82
C GLN A 268 -6.73 -8.06 1.12
N LEU A 269 -6.07 -7.57 0.07
CA LEU A 269 -5.03 -6.56 0.22
C LEU A 269 -5.63 -5.31 0.89
N ALA A 270 -4.95 -4.78 1.88
CA ALA A 270 -5.45 -3.72 2.74
C ALA A 270 -5.96 -2.51 1.96
N LEU A 271 -5.31 -2.11 0.86
CA LEU A 271 -5.75 -1.00 0.03
C LEU A 271 -7.17 -1.20 -0.50
N PHE A 272 -7.49 -2.39 -0.98
CA PHE A 272 -8.79 -2.67 -1.59
C PHE A 272 -9.90 -2.88 -0.55
N SER A 273 -9.54 -3.23 0.68
CA SER A 273 -10.46 -3.25 1.82
C SER A 273 -10.78 -1.84 2.32
N VAL A 274 -9.78 -0.97 2.42
CA VAL A 274 -9.91 0.41 2.94
C VAL A 274 -10.47 1.36 1.88
N VAL A 275 -10.08 1.18 0.61
CA VAL A 275 -10.47 2.05 -0.52
C VAL A 275 -10.93 1.20 -1.71
N PRO A 276 -12.11 0.55 -1.65
CA PRO A 276 -12.58 -0.40 -2.68
C PRO A 276 -12.65 0.19 -4.10
N LYS A 277 -12.87 1.49 -4.23
CA LYS A 277 -12.89 2.18 -5.54
C LYS A 277 -11.57 2.08 -6.33
N LEU A 278 -10.44 1.74 -5.66
CA LEU A 278 -9.15 1.54 -6.32
C LEU A 278 -8.97 0.14 -6.93
N ILE A 279 -9.93 -0.77 -6.77
CA ILE A 279 -10.00 -2.03 -7.52
C ILE A 279 -10.15 -1.70 -9.00
N SER A 280 -11.11 -0.84 -9.33
CA SER A 280 -11.29 -0.33 -10.70
C SER A 280 -10.14 0.59 -11.11
N ASN A 281 -9.63 0.35 -12.31
CA ASN A 281 -8.66 1.25 -12.96
C ASN A 281 -9.06 1.61 -14.40
N ARG A 282 -10.33 1.32 -14.76
CA ARG A 282 -10.91 1.51 -16.10
C ARG A 282 -10.24 0.66 -17.19
N ALA A 283 -9.63 -0.47 -16.78
CA ALA A 283 -9.08 -1.44 -17.70
C ALA A 283 -9.32 -2.86 -17.14
N THR A 284 -9.67 -3.80 -18.00
CA THR A 284 -9.73 -5.21 -17.61
C THR A 284 -8.33 -5.76 -17.44
N PHE A 285 -8.09 -6.50 -16.36
CA PHE A 285 -6.79 -7.13 -16.09
C PHE A 285 -6.93 -8.55 -15.52
N TRP A 286 -5.95 -9.37 -15.80
CA TRP A 286 -5.92 -10.77 -15.41
C TRP A 286 -5.70 -10.98 -13.93
N LEU A 287 -6.41 -11.98 -13.39
CA LEU A 287 -6.10 -12.65 -12.14
C LEU A 287 -5.52 -14.04 -12.43
N ARG A 288 -4.84 -14.64 -11.45
CA ARG A 288 -4.21 -15.96 -11.62
C ARG A 288 -5.15 -17.15 -11.41
N ASP A 289 -6.40 -16.88 -11.01
CA ASP A 289 -7.36 -17.92 -10.67
C ASP A 289 -7.91 -18.60 -11.92
N VAL A 290 -7.87 -19.93 -11.92
CA VAL A 290 -8.51 -20.77 -12.94
C VAL A 290 -9.99 -20.87 -12.61
N VAL A 291 -10.86 -20.55 -13.54
CA VAL A 291 -12.31 -20.62 -13.39
C VAL A 291 -12.91 -21.87 -14.05
N SER A 292 -12.39 -22.25 -15.23
CA SER A 292 -12.85 -23.41 -15.99
C SER A 292 -11.75 -23.96 -16.89
N SER A 293 -12.08 -24.94 -17.73
CA SER A 293 -11.15 -25.49 -18.74
C SER A 293 -10.64 -24.45 -19.76
N ALA A 294 -11.29 -23.28 -19.86
CA ALA A 294 -10.99 -22.25 -20.86
C ALA A 294 -10.79 -20.84 -20.28
N TYR A 295 -11.19 -20.60 -19.02
CA TYR A 295 -11.29 -19.27 -18.46
C TYR A 295 -10.39 -19.07 -17.24
N PHE A 296 -9.78 -17.88 -17.18
CA PHE A 296 -9.19 -17.30 -15.96
C PHE A 296 -10.05 -16.15 -15.47
N ALA A 297 -10.00 -15.89 -14.17
CA ALA A 297 -10.65 -14.73 -13.56
C ALA A 297 -9.99 -13.42 -14.02
N VAL A 298 -10.78 -12.36 -14.06
CA VAL A 298 -10.33 -10.99 -14.35
C VAL A 298 -11.03 -10.00 -13.42
N VAL A 299 -10.43 -8.82 -13.26
CA VAL A 299 -11.12 -7.63 -12.81
C VAL A 299 -11.57 -6.86 -14.06
N GLY A 300 -12.86 -6.54 -14.15
CA GLY A 300 -13.44 -5.77 -15.25
C GLY A 300 -13.15 -4.27 -15.15
N VAL A 301 -13.56 -3.54 -16.18
CA VAL A 301 -13.30 -2.09 -16.30
C VAL A 301 -13.88 -1.26 -15.15
N ASP A 302 -14.96 -1.71 -14.55
CA ASP A 302 -15.65 -1.04 -13.45
C ASP A 302 -15.25 -1.59 -12.07
N GLY A 303 -14.27 -2.51 -12.03
CA GLY A 303 -13.81 -3.17 -10.81
C GLY A 303 -14.65 -4.40 -10.42
N ASP A 304 -15.60 -4.80 -11.28
CA ASP A 304 -16.37 -6.02 -11.15
C ASP A 304 -15.49 -7.27 -11.33
N THR A 305 -15.92 -8.36 -10.75
CA THR A 305 -15.30 -9.67 -10.99
C THR A 305 -15.91 -10.30 -12.23
N ASN A 306 -15.08 -10.94 -13.06
CA ASN A 306 -15.51 -11.64 -14.26
C ASN A 306 -14.52 -12.78 -14.59
N CYS A 307 -14.81 -13.55 -15.64
CA CYS A 307 -13.89 -14.56 -16.18
C CYS A 307 -13.90 -14.52 -17.70
N LEU A 308 -12.75 -14.70 -18.31
CA LEU A 308 -12.57 -14.57 -19.75
C LEU A 308 -11.68 -15.65 -20.33
N ASN A 309 -11.85 -15.88 -21.64
CA ASN A 309 -11.09 -16.84 -22.40
C ASN A 309 -9.59 -16.60 -22.31
N ALA A 310 -8.82 -17.65 -22.02
CA ALA A 310 -7.38 -17.60 -21.82
C ALA A 310 -6.59 -17.00 -23.00
N SER A 311 -7.12 -17.07 -24.22
CA SER A 311 -6.47 -16.57 -25.43
C SER A 311 -6.70 -15.09 -25.71
N VAL A 312 -7.54 -14.41 -24.93
CA VAL A 312 -7.76 -12.96 -25.11
C VAL A 312 -6.64 -12.17 -24.44
N SER A 313 -6.30 -11.02 -25.00
CA SER A 313 -5.25 -10.14 -24.46
C SER A 313 -5.86 -9.07 -23.55
N PHE A 314 -5.54 -9.13 -22.26
CA PHE A 314 -5.94 -8.14 -21.26
C PHE A 314 -4.76 -7.68 -20.42
N GLY A 315 -5.02 -6.74 -19.52
CA GLY A 315 -4.01 -6.08 -18.71
C GLY A 315 -3.23 -7.04 -17.81
N VAL A 316 -1.92 -6.80 -17.73
CA VAL A 316 -1.01 -7.42 -16.76
C VAL A 316 -0.75 -6.41 -15.65
N ARG A 317 -1.36 -6.64 -14.47
CA ARG A 317 -1.26 -5.80 -13.28
C ARG A 317 -0.72 -6.64 -12.13
N PRO A 318 0.61 -6.79 -12.01
CA PRO A 318 1.22 -7.71 -11.06
C PRO A 318 1.26 -7.16 -9.63
N VAL A 319 1.52 -8.07 -8.68
CA VAL A 319 1.76 -7.79 -7.26
C VAL A 319 3.10 -8.39 -6.84
N PHE A 320 3.86 -7.68 -5.99
CA PHE A 320 5.16 -8.13 -5.51
C PHE A 320 5.56 -7.46 -4.20
N ALA A 321 6.59 -8.04 -3.53
CA ALA A 321 7.14 -7.55 -2.27
C ALA A 321 8.45 -6.80 -2.48
N ILE A 322 8.66 -5.70 -1.72
CA ILE A 322 9.94 -5.01 -1.58
C ILE A 322 10.32 -4.89 -0.10
N GLY A 323 11.65 -5.11 0.22
CA GLY A 323 12.15 -5.03 1.60
C GLY A 323 13.67 -4.89 1.70
#